data_58ec6255c91cfb84fb447941507e20dc
#
_entry.id   58ec6255c91cfb84fb447941507e20dc
#
_cell.length_a   1.000
_cell.length_b   1.000
_cell.length_c   1.000
_cell.angle_alpha   90.00
_cell.angle_beta   90.00
_cell.angle_gamma   90.00
#
_symmetry.space_group_name_H-M   'P 1'
#
loop_
_entity.id
_entity.type
_entity.pdbx_description
1 polymer ?
#
loop_
_entity_poly.entity_id
_entity_poly.type
_entity_poly.pdbx_seq_one_letter_code
_entity_poly.pdbx_strand_id
1 'polypeptide(L)'
;MAAEDITILCVDDEDIPRMLRKLILQKQSYKVDTASSGKEALARLEAGDIDLVLSDQMMPEMTGTELTRAVKAARPSLPVILISGVNEIPPDAVFADRFISKVGGPDLLFETVSEVLRAYGHTL
;
A
#
# COMPACT_ATOMS: atom_id res chain seq x y z
N MET A 1 -10.93 -11.59 -12.50
CA MET A 1 -11.30 -10.55 -11.51
C MET A 1 -10.99 -9.18 -12.09
N ALA A 2 -11.94 -8.29 -12.12
CA ALA A 2 -11.74 -6.93 -12.63
C ALA A 2 -11.16 -6.02 -11.53
N ALA A 3 -10.61 -4.87 -11.92
CA ALA A 3 -10.05 -3.91 -10.96
C ALA A 3 -11.08 -3.48 -9.91
N GLU A 4 -12.34 -3.35 -10.27
CA GLU A 4 -13.43 -2.97 -9.38
C GLU A 4 -13.71 -3.99 -8.26
N ASP A 5 -13.17 -5.19 -8.38
CA ASP A 5 -13.30 -6.21 -7.34
C ASP A 5 -12.11 -6.22 -6.39
N ILE A 6 -11.15 -5.32 -6.60
CA ILE A 6 -9.93 -5.25 -5.81
C ILE A 6 -10.00 -4.06 -4.87
N THR A 7 -9.71 -4.29 -3.59
CA THR A 7 -9.67 -3.25 -2.57
C THR A 7 -8.24 -3.00 -2.13
N ILE A 8 -7.82 -1.74 -2.21
CA ILE A 8 -6.49 -1.31 -1.79
C ILE A 8 -6.62 -0.47 -0.52
N LEU A 9 -5.77 -0.77 0.47
CA LEU A 9 -5.69 0.03 1.69
C LEU A 9 -4.52 1.01 1.55
N CYS A 10 -4.84 2.30 1.52
CA CYS A 10 -3.84 3.38 1.47
C CYS A 10 -3.56 3.89 2.88
N VAL A 11 -2.31 3.83 3.30
CA VAL A 11 -1.88 4.23 4.64
C VAL A 11 -0.89 5.39 4.55
N ASP A 12 -1.23 6.49 5.17
CA ASP A 12 -0.39 7.69 5.25
C ASP A 12 -0.90 8.57 6.39
N ASP A 13 -0.01 9.09 7.20
CA ASP A 13 -0.39 9.98 8.31
C ASP A 13 -0.77 11.39 7.83
N GLU A 14 -0.39 11.77 6.63
CA GLU A 14 -0.74 13.06 6.04
C GLU A 14 -2.01 12.96 5.20
N ASP A 15 -2.97 13.85 5.48
CA ASP A 15 -4.30 13.79 4.85
C ASP A 15 -4.25 14.01 3.35
N ILE A 16 -3.48 14.99 2.88
CA ILE A 16 -3.45 15.33 1.45
C ILE A 16 -2.85 14.22 0.59
N PRO A 17 -1.64 13.71 0.89
CA PRO A 17 -1.12 12.59 0.11
C PRO A 17 -2.03 11.36 0.14
N ARG A 18 -2.62 11.05 1.30
CA ARG A 18 -3.54 9.92 1.44
C ARG A 18 -4.74 10.07 0.53
N MET A 19 -5.35 11.24 0.53
CA MET A 19 -6.51 11.54 -0.30
C MET A 19 -6.17 11.50 -1.79
N LEU A 20 -5.03 12.06 -2.18
CA LEU A 20 -4.60 12.07 -3.58
C LEU A 20 -4.41 10.66 -4.11
N ARG A 21 -3.75 9.79 -3.35
CA ARG A 21 -3.55 8.39 -3.75
C ARG A 21 -4.88 7.65 -3.88
N LYS A 22 -5.80 7.91 -2.96
CA LYS A 22 -7.15 7.35 -3.04
C LYS A 22 -7.83 7.73 -4.35
N LEU A 23 -7.83 9.02 -4.69
CA LEU A 23 -8.47 9.51 -5.91
C LEU A 23 -7.82 8.93 -7.17
N ILE A 24 -6.48 8.86 -7.19
CA ILE A 24 -5.74 8.30 -8.31
C ILE A 24 -6.13 6.85 -8.54
N LEU A 25 -6.15 6.04 -7.49
CA LEU A 25 -6.49 4.62 -7.61
C LEU A 25 -7.96 4.40 -7.93
N GLN A 26 -8.86 5.22 -7.38
CA GLN A 26 -10.27 5.12 -7.72
C GLN A 26 -10.53 5.40 -9.20
N LYS A 27 -9.75 6.26 -9.83
CA LYS A 27 -9.83 6.50 -11.28
C LYS A 27 -9.50 5.25 -12.09
N GLN A 28 -8.74 4.33 -11.53
CA GLN A 28 -8.41 3.05 -12.16
C GLN A 28 -9.41 1.95 -11.78
N SER A 29 -10.54 2.34 -11.20
CA SER A 29 -11.64 1.46 -10.82
C SER A 29 -11.39 0.60 -9.59
N TYR A 30 -10.29 0.79 -8.87
CA TYR A 30 -10.07 0.09 -7.60
C TYR A 30 -10.98 0.64 -6.51
N LYS A 31 -11.38 -0.23 -5.60
CA LYS A 31 -11.97 0.20 -4.32
C LYS A 31 -10.81 0.59 -3.41
N VAL A 32 -10.95 1.67 -2.68
CA VAL A 32 -9.88 2.17 -1.81
C VAL A 32 -10.41 2.49 -0.44
N ASP A 33 -9.80 1.88 0.57
CA ASP A 33 -9.94 2.27 1.95
C ASP A 33 -8.69 3.00 2.39
N THR A 34 -8.77 3.76 3.45
CA THR A 34 -7.64 4.55 3.96
C THR A 34 -7.43 4.31 5.44
N ALA A 35 -6.19 4.53 5.88
CA ALA A 35 -5.81 4.53 7.28
C ALA A 35 -4.78 5.62 7.51
N SER A 36 -4.84 6.28 8.65
CA SER A 36 -3.94 7.39 8.98
C SER A 36 -2.73 6.98 9.82
N SER A 37 -2.62 5.70 10.16
CA SER A 37 -1.52 5.16 10.93
C SER A 37 -1.38 3.65 10.69
N GLY A 38 -0.23 3.10 11.08
CA GLY A 38 -0.03 1.66 11.03
C GLY A 38 -1.00 0.92 11.94
N LYS A 39 -1.27 1.45 13.12
CA LYS A 39 -2.23 0.85 14.06
C LYS A 39 -3.64 0.79 13.46
N GLU A 40 -4.09 1.87 12.86
CA GLU A 40 -5.40 1.91 12.21
C GLU A 40 -5.44 0.95 11.02
N ALA A 41 -4.34 0.87 10.25
CA ALA A 41 -4.24 -0.07 9.14
C ALA A 41 -4.38 -1.52 9.60
N LEU A 42 -3.70 -1.91 10.67
CA LEU A 42 -3.79 -3.26 11.21
C LEU A 42 -5.21 -3.59 11.68
N ALA A 43 -5.87 -2.64 12.33
CA ALA A 43 -7.26 -2.81 12.74
C ALA A 43 -8.18 -3.01 11.54
N ARG A 44 -7.96 -2.24 10.46
CA ARG A 44 -8.77 -2.38 9.24
C ARG A 44 -8.54 -3.74 8.57
N LEU A 45 -7.30 -4.25 8.60
CA LEU A 45 -6.98 -5.55 8.00
C LEU A 45 -7.68 -6.72 8.69
N GLU A 46 -8.00 -6.60 9.96
CA GLU A 46 -8.74 -7.63 10.69
C GLU A 46 -10.14 -7.85 10.12
N ALA A 47 -10.75 -6.82 9.54
CA ALA A 47 -12.06 -6.93 8.92
C ALA A 47 -12.04 -7.69 7.59
N GLY A 48 -10.87 -7.91 7.01
CA GLY A 48 -10.74 -8.61 5.73
C GLY A 48 -10.95 -7.71 4.51
N ASP A 49 -11.06 -8.33 3.36
CA ASP A 49 -11.36 -7.68 2.07
C ASP A 49 -10.27 -6.78 1.48
N ILE A 50 -9.08 -6.77 2.03
CA ILE A 50 -7.97 -6.00 1.47
C ILE A 50 -7.11 -6.91 0.59
N ASP A 51 -6.85 -6.47 -0.63
CA ASP A 51 -6.06 -7.22 -1.61
C ASP A 51 -4.63 -6.69 -1.76
N LEU A 52 -4.38 -5.46 -1.33
CA LEU A 52 -3.07 -4.84 -1.39
C LEU A 52 -2.98 -3.70 -0.40
N VAL A 53 -1.83 -3.56 0.27
CA VAL A 53 -1.53 -2.43 1.16
C VAL A 53 -0.53 -1.52 0.47
N LEU A 54 -0.85 -0.24 0.41
CA LEU A 54 0.01 0.81 -0.12
C LEU A 54 0.29 1.78 1.02
N SER A 55 1.51 1.81 1.54
CA SER A 55 1.84 2.60 2.73
C SER A 55 3.01 3.53 2.52
N ASP A 56 2.91 4.72 3.11
CA ASP A 56 4.07 5.59 3.27
C ASP A 56 5.08 4.93 4.21
N GLN A 57 6.37 5.14 3.97
CA GLN A 57 7.42 4.61 4.84
C GLN A 57 7.56 5.41 6.13
N MET A 58 7.57 6.73 6.01
CA MET A 58 7.80 7.61 7.16
C MET A 58 6.49 8.04 7.80
N MET A 59 6.14 7.38 8.89
CA MET A 59 4.95 7.69 9.69
C MET A 59 5.33 7.71 11.16
N PRO A 60 4.66 8.53 11.99
CA PRO A 60 4.89 8.51 13.43
C PRO A 60 4.52 7.15 14.04
N GLU A 61 5.18 6.79 15.13
CA GLU A 61 4.91 5.59 15.93
C GLU A 61 5.20 4.28 15.24
N MET A 62 4.74 4.07 14.03
CA MET A 62 4.98 2.83 13.27
C MET A 62 5.34 3.19 11.83
N THR A 63 6.54 2.82 11.40
CA THR A 63 6.97 3.02 10.01
C THR A 63 6.28 2.06 9.06
N GLY A 64 6.37 2.35 7.76
CA GLY A 64 5.86 1.42 6.74
C GLY A 64 6.56 0.07 6.79
N THR A 65 7.85 0.02 7.10
CA THR A 65 8.60 -1.23 7.27
C THR A 65 8.06 -2.05 8.44
N GLU A 66 7.80 -1.39 9.57
CA GLU A 66 7.23 -2.07 10.74
C GLU A 66 5.82 -2.58 10.45
N LEU A 67 5.01 -1.78 9.75
CA LEU A 67 3.69 -2.20 9.31
C LEU A 67 3.78 -3.41 8.38
N THR A 68 4.72 -3.39 7.43
CA THR A 68 4.92 -4.51 6.50
C THR A 68 5.24 -5.80 7.24
N ARG A 69 6.11 -5.76 8.24
CA ARG A 69 6.42 -6.93 9.05
C ARG A 69 5.19 -7.49 9.74
N ALA A 70 4.38 -6.62 10.33
CA ALA A 70 3.16 -7.04 11.01
C ALA A 70 2.15 -7.64 10.04
N VAL A 71 2.00 -7.04 8.86
CA VAL A 71 1.11 -7.54 7.81
C VAL A 71 1.56 -8.92 7.34
N LYS A 72 2.84 -9.07 7.02
CA LYS A 72 3.38 -10.35 6.51
C LYS A 72 3.35 -11.45 7.56
N ALA A 73 3.46 -11.12 8.83
CA ALA A 73 3.34 -12.10 9.92
C ALA A 73 1.91 -12.64 10.01
N ALA A 74 0.91 -11.78 9.83
CA ALA A 74 -0.50 -12.17 9.90
C ALA A 74 -1.03 -12.73 8.58
N ARG A 75 -0.60 -12.16 7.46
CA ARG A 75 -1.07 -12.52 6.11
C ARG A 75 0.11 -12.52 5.13
N PRO A 76 0.89 -13.62 5.04
CA PRO A 76 2.06 -13.67 4.17
C PRO A 76 1.77 -13.44 2.68
N SER A 77 0.57 -13.75 2.22
CA SER A 77 0.20 -13.57 0.82
C SER A 77 -0.48 -12.23 0.50
N LEU A 78 -0.54 -11.32 1.47
CA LEU A 78 -1.05 -9.97 1.20
C LEU A 78 0.10 -9.09 0.71
N PRO A 79 0.05 -8.58 -0.52
CA PRO A 79 1.13 -7.74 -1.04
C PRO A 79 1.17 -6.37 -0.36
N VAL A 80 2.38 -5.86 -0.17
CA VAL A 80 2.62 -4.54 0.42
C VAL A 80 3.57 -3.76 -0.48
N ILE A 81 3.17 -2.54 -0.83
CA ILE A 81 4.00 -1.58 -1.55
C ILE A 81 4.29 -0.42 -0.61
N LEU A 82 5.57 -0.06 -0.49
CA LEU A 82 5.99 1.10 0.29
C LEU A 82 6.29 2.28 -0.62
N ILE A 83 5.87 3.46 -0.19
CA ILE A 83 6.18 4.72 -0.85
C ILE A 83 7.17 5.47 0.03
N SER A 84 8.31 5.86 -0.53
CA SER A 84 9.37 6.48 0.23
C SER A 84 10.08 7.58 -0.54
N GLY A 85 10.62 8.55 0.19
CA GLY A 85 11.54 9.52 -0.37
C GLY A 85 12.95 8.94 -0.46
N VAL A 86 13.88 9.76 -0.92
CA VAL A 86 15.31 9.40 -1.00
C VAL A 86 15.81 9.15 0.42
N ASN A 87 16.52 8.04 0.61
CA ASN A 87 17.14 7.65 1.89
C ASN A 87 16.17 7.32 3.02
N GLU A 88 14.91 7.10 2.71
CA GLU A 88 13.91 6.72 3.73
C GLU A 88 13.79 5.21 3.93
N ILE A 89 14.31 4.40 3.01
CA ILE A 89 14.18 2.94 3.08
C ILE A 89 15.32 2.39 3.94
N PRO A 90 15.02 1.75 5.08
CA PRO A 90 16.06 1.12 5.89
C PRO A 90 16.62 -0.13 5.22
N PRO A 91 17.86 -0.53 5.56
CA PRO A 91 18.50 -1.72 4.95
C PRO A 91 17.73 -3.03 5.15
N ASP A 92 16.90 -3.12 6.18
CA ASP A 92 16.14 -4.33 6.49
C ASP A 92 14.69 -4.30 5.94
N ALA A 93 14.36 -3.34 5.08
CA ALA A 93 13.02 -3.21 4.49
C ALA A 93 12.81 -4.20 3.34
N VAL A 94 13.18 -5.46 3.55
CA VAL A 94 13.14 -6.51 2.50
C VAL A 94 11.79 -7.20 2.38
N PHE A 95 10.88 -6.94 3.31
CA PHE A 95 9.58 -7.62 3.35
C PHE A 95 8.54 -7.03 2.41
N ALA A 96 8.71 -5.78 2.00
CA ALA A 96 7.80 -5.16 1.05
C ALA A 96 8.00 -5.76 -0.34
N ASP A 97 6.91 -5.90 -1.07
CA ASP A 97 6.96 -6.46 -2.42
C ASP A 97 7.59 -5.49 -3.41
N ARG A 98 7.33 -4.21 -3.23
CA ARG A 98 7.90 -3.17 -4.08
C ARG A 98 8.05 -1.86 -3.31
N PHE A 99 8.91 -1.00 -3.83
CA PHE A 99 9.10 0.36 -3.32
C PHE A 99 8.84 1.35 -4.46
N ILE A 100 8.09 2.41 -4.16
CA ILE A 100 7.80 3.47 -5.12
C ILE A 100 8.36 4.78 -4.58
N SER A 101 9.01 5.54 -5.44
CA SER A 101 9.48 6.88 -5.09
C SER A 101 8.30 7.85 -4.96
N LYS A 102 8.34 8.71 -3.95
CA LYS A 102 7.34 9.78 -3.77
C LYS A 102 7.24 10.73 -4.97
N VAL A 103 8.30 10.84 -5.75
CA VAL A 103 8.36 11.73 -6.91
C VAL A 103 8.01 11.03 -8.23
N GLY A 104 7.59 9.77 -8.19
CA GLY A 104 7.41 8.94 -9.38
C GLY A 104 6.13 9.23 -10.19
N GLY A 105 5.19 9.95 -9.64
CA GLY A 105 3.94 10.29 -10.34
C GLY A 105 2.90 9.17 -10.44
N PRO A 106 1.70 9.50 -10.98
CA PRO A 106 0.57 8.56 -11.04
C PRO A 106 0.81 7.33 -11.92
N ASP A 107 1.49 7.47 -13.04
CA ASP A 107 1.71 6.36 -13.96
C ASP A 107 2.57 5.28 -13.32
N LEU A 108 3.61 5.66 -12.59
CA LEU A 108 4.45 4.70 -11.87
C LEU A 108 3.63 3.96 -10.80
N LEU A 109 2.76 4.67 -10.11
CA LEU A 109 1.88 4.08 -9.10
C LEU A 109 0.97 3.03 -9.74
N PHE A 110 0.31 3.35 -10.84
CA PHE A 110 -0.57 2.42 -11.55
C PHE A 110 0.16 1.19 -12.03
N GLU A 111 1.30 1.38 -12.68
CA GLU A 111 2.09 0.28 -13.23
C GLU A 111 2.55 -0.66 -12.12
N THR A 112 3.06 -0.12 -11.03
CA THR A 112 3.55 -0.93 -9.92
C THR A 112 2.43 -1.70 -9.24
N VAL A 113 1.30 -1.05 -8.98
CA VAL A 113 0.13 -1.71 -8.38
C VAL A 113 -0.35 -2.86 -9.26
N SER A 114 -0.48 -2.61 -10.56
CA SER A 114 -0.94 -3.63 -11.52
C SER A 114 0.03 -4.81 -11.58
N GLU A 115 1.33 -4.54 -11.64
CA GLU A 115 2.36 -5.59 -11.67
C GLU A 115 2.30 -6.48 -10.44
N VAL A 116 2.20 -5.87 -9.26
CA VAL A 116 2.16 -6.62 -8.00
C VAL A 116 0.89 -7.46 -7.90
N LEU A 117 -0.25 -6.89 -8.25
CA LEU A 117 -1.51 -7.63 -8.21
C LEU A 117 -1.49 -8.81 -9.17
N ARG A 118 -0.96 -8.65 -10.38
CA ARG A 118 -0.82 -9.77 -11.32
C ARG A 118 0.13 -10.84 -10.80
N ALA A 119 1.23 -10.44 -10.19
CA ALA A 119 2.18 -11.39 -9.59
C ALA A 119 1.54 -12.23 -8.48
N TYR A 120 0.52 -11.69 -7.81
CA TYR A 120 -0.23 -12.40 -6.78
C TYR A 120 -1.47 -13.13 -7.33
N GLY A 121 -1.62 -13.21 -8.65
CA GLY A 121 -2.66 -14.00 -9.29
C GLY A 121 -3.93 -13.26 -9.66
N HIS A 122 -3.99 -11.95 -9.49
CA HIS A 122 -5.16 -11.19 -9.91
C HIS A 122 -5.15 -10.97 -11.44
N THR A 123 -6.31 -11.09 -12.04
CA THR A 123 -6.51 -10.80 -13.45
C THR A 123 -7.15 -9.42 -13.58
N LEU A 124 -6.47 -8.51 -14.25
CA LEU A 124 -6.92 -7.12 -14.38
C LEU A 124 -7.33 -6.81 -15.81
#